data_9a86b6cdeab7a0083a0ef7af72d6e235
#
_entry.id   9a86b6cdeab7a0083a0ef7af72d6e235
#
_cell.length_a   1.000
_cell.length_b   1.000
_cell.length_c   1.000
_cell.angle_alpha   90.00
_cell.angle_beta   90.00
_cell.angle_gamma   90.00
#
_symmetry.space_group_name_H-M   'P 1'
#
loop_
_entity.id
_entity.type
_entity.pdbx_description
1 polymer ?
#
loop_
_entity_poly.entity_id
_entity_poly.type
_entity_poly.pdbx_seq_one_letter_code
_entity_poly.pdbx_strand_id
1 'polypeptide(L)'
;MGLKGRLFRAATRMLFHSHAMNVVNRCANGYELSADGSAVVFPYVRKRRGRNLQILIYHRVNDEGDQFFPGIPTGVFARQMEYLASDWNVLSLEEALERVKQKDVPDNAMAITFDDGYRDNFLQAFPILKKLSLPVTIFLATGVIGTGRMLWHDRVFSAFRETRIPFLEGIPNESDHHDLQTIESKLTAQGKVLRFIWSLGEDDRTRWIDWLVTKLQVPGHQDASKTMLTWDEIRLMHRQGVSFGAHTVTHPILSKLSSHRAVEELQQSKAAIEHELQAPVRTFAYPIGRREDYNEDTKRFVREAGYACALTTVPGTNTDTANPFELRRATPWDEDIAAFAFRLNLMKWSS
;
A
#
# COMPACT_ATOMS: atom_id res chain seq x y z
N MET A 1 -12.13 20.70 -1.35
CA MET A 1 -11.99 19.96 -2.63
C MET A 1 -12.27 20.91 -3.79
N GLY A 2 -11.28 21.19 -4.63
CA GLY A 2 -11.37 22.20 -5.69
C GLY A 2 -12.34 21.82 -6.83
N LEU A 3 -12.75 22.81 -7.63
CA LEU A 3 -13.68 22.67 -8.78
C LEU A 3 -13.24 21.55 -9.74
N LYS A 4 -11.93 21.41 -10.01
CA LYS A 4 -11.36 20.35 -10.85
C LYS A 4 -11.65 18.93 -10.31
N GLY A 5 -11.60 18.72 -8.99
CA GLY A 5 -11.94 17.45 -8.37
C GLY A 5 -13.43 17.10 -8.44
N ARG A 6 -14.31 18.11 -8.37
CA ARG A 6 -15.76 17.91 -8.53
C ARG A 6 -16.13 17.57 -9.98
N LEU A 7 -15.54 18.26 -10.95
CA LEU A 7 -15.73 17.97 -12.37
C LEU A 7 -15.22 16.59 -12.76
N PHE A 8 -14.04 16.19 -12.27
CA PHE A 8 -13.49 14.85 -12.50
C PHE A 8 -14.44 13.76 -11.97
N ARG A 9 -14.93 13.87 -10.71
CA ARG A 9 -15.87 12.89 -10.15
C ARG A 9 -17.20 12.85 -10.89
N ALA A 10 -17.73 14.00 -11.34
CA ALA A 10 -18.96 14.03 -12.11
C ALA A 10 -18.80 13.33 -13.48
N ALA A 11 -17.70 13.60 -14.19
CA ALA A 11 -17.38 12.95 -15.46
C ALA A 11 -17.18 11.44 -15.31
N THR A 12 -16.43 10.99 -14.28
CA THR A 12 -16.20 9.57 -14.04
C THR A 12 -17.47 8.83 -13.65
N ARG A 13 -18.38 9.43 -12.85
CA ARG A 13 -19.69 8.85 -12.54
C ARG A 13 -20.54 8.68 -13.78
N MET A 14 -20.58 9.70 -14.65
CA MET A 14 -21.34 9.62 -15.89
C MET A 14 -20.85 8.49 -16.79
N LEU A 15 -19.52 8.36 -16.97
CA LEU A 15 -18.91 7.28 -17.72
C LEU A 15 -19.19 5.90 -17.10
N PHE A 16 -19.10 5.78 -15.78
CA PHE A 16 -19.33 4.52 -15.07
C PHE A 16 -20.77 4.04 -15.18
N HIS A 17 -21.76 4.91 -14.90
CA HIS A 17 -23.17 4.56 -14.92
C HIS A 17 -23.74 4.38 -16.35
N SER A 18 -23.15 5.02 -17.35
CA SER A 18 -23.58 4.84 -18.76
C SER A 18 -23.00 3.58 -19.43
N HIS A 19 -22.31 2.72 -18.72
CA HIS A 19 -21.56 1.58 -19.27
C HIS A 19 -20.47 2.02 -20.28
N ALA A 20 -20.21 3.30 -20.43
CA ALA A 20 -19.20 3.83 -21.35
C ALA A 20 -17.78 3.37 -20.96
N MET A 21 -17.55 2.97 -19.70
CA MET A 21 -16.29 2.36 -19.30
C MET A 21 -16.00 1.06 -20.08
N ASN A 22 -17.02 0.25 -20.35
CA ASN A 22 -16.84 -0.94 -21.18
C ASN A 22 -16.53 -0.58 -22.64
N VAL A 23 -17.12 0.50 -23.15
CA VAL A 23 -16.82 1.03 -24.48
C VAL A 23 -15.40 1.58 -24.52
N VAL A 24 -15.01 2.40 -23.54
CA VAL A 24 -13.63 2.94 -23.41
C VAL A 24 -12.62 1.80 -23.31
N ASN A 25 -12.89 0.75 -22.54
CA ASN A 25 -12.04 -0.43 -22.45
C ASN A 25 -11.97 -1.19 -23.79
N ARG A 26 -13.10 -1.31 -24.51
CA ARG A 26 -13.13 -1.94 -25.83
C ARG A 26 -12.36 -1.13 -26.87
N CYS A 27 -12.53 0.20 -26.89
CA CYS A 27 -11.77 1.08 -27.77
C CYS A 27 -10.27 1.02 -27.47
N ALA A 28 -9.86 1.00 -26.20
CA ALA A 28 -8.47 0.83 -25.80
C ALA A 28 -7.88 -0.52 -26.20
N ASN A 29 -8.71 -1.54 -26.33
CA ASN A 29 -8.35 -2.88 -26.80
C ASN A 29 -8.46 -3.04 -28.35
N GLY A 30 -8.71 -1.96 -29.09
CA GLY A 30 -8.74 -1.95 -30.57
C GLY A 30 -10.11 -2.25 -31.17
N TYR A 31 -11.20 -2.05 -30.44
CA TYR A 31 -12.56 -2.18 -30.95
C TYR A 31 -13.27 -0.81 -30.91
N GLU A 32 -13.78 -0.36 -32.03
CA GLU A 32 -14.78 0.71 -32.10
C GLU A 32 -16.14 0.14 -32.51
N LEU A 33 -17.23 0.72 -31.96
CA LEU A 33 -18.58 0.40 -32.38
C LEU A 33 -18.94 1.32 -33.55
N SER A 34 -19.36 0.75 -34.67
CA SER A 34 -19.98 1.51 -35.74
C SER A 34 -21.37 2.03 -35.31
N ALA A 35 -21.93 2.98 -36.03
CA ALA A 35 -23.22 3.57 -35.73
C ALA A 35 -24.40 2.56 -35.73
N ASP A 36 -24.20 1.36 -36.31
CA ASP A 36 -25.16 0.24 -36.34
C ASP A 36 -24.91 -0.79 -35.23
N GLY A 37 -23.94 -0.56 -34.33
CA GLY A 37 -23.62 -1.48 -33.23
C GLY A 37 -22.69 -2.64 -33.62
N SER A 38 -22.18 -2.68 -34.86
CA SER A 38 -21.16 -3.66 -35.25
C SER A 38 -19.77 -3.25 -34.78
N ALA A 39 -18.94 -4.19 -34.36
CA ALA A 39 -17.57 -3.93 -33.93
C ALA A 39 -16.67 -3.76 -35.15
N VAL A 40 -16.13 -2.56 -35.39
CA VAL A 40 -15.11 -2.32 -36.42
C VAL A 40 -13.73 -2.48 -35.79
N VAL A 41 -12.98 -3.45 -36.31
CA VAL A 41 -11.58 -3.67 -35.88
C VAL A 41 -10.67 -2.74 -36.68
N PHE A 42 -10.09 -1.76 -36.03
CA PHE A 42 -9.06 -0.93 -36.66
C PHE A 42 -7.72 -1.67 -36.72
N PRO A 43 -7.18 -1.98 -37.89
CA PRO A 43 -5.93 -2.74 -38.02
C PRO A 43 -4.69 -2.00 -37.49
N TYR A 44 -4.81 -0.72 -37.14
CA TYR A 44 -3.69 0.12 -36.71
C TYR A 44 -3.37 0.13 -35.21
N VAL A 45 -4.20 -0.48 -34.36
CA VAL A 45 -4.00 -0.53 -32.90
C VAL A 45 -3.44 -1.88 -32.42
N ARG A 46 -2.96 -2.73 -33.31
CA ARG A 46 -2.25 -3.97 -32.98
C ARG A 46 -0.78 -3.76 -32.62
N LYS A 47 -0.41 -2.81 -31.79
CA LYS A 47 0.63 -3.11 -30.80
C LYS A 47 -0.08 -3.94 -29.72
N ARG A 48 0.23 -5.24 -29.62
CA ARG A 48 -0.06 -6.02 -28.42
C ARG A 48 0.47 -5.20 -27.25
N ARG A 49 -0.40 -4.41 -26.60
CA ARG A 49 -0.07 -3.84 -25.30
C ARG A 49 0.18 -5.05 -24.42
N GLY A 50 1.38 -5.13 -23.85
CA GLY A 50 1.74 -6.22 -22.97
C GLY A 50 0.64 -6.37 -21.90
N ARG A 51 0.23 -7.59 -21.64
CA ARG A 51 -0.70 -7.87 -20.54
C ARG A 51 -0.01 -7.47 -19.26
N ASN A 52 -0.60 -6.52 -18.53
CA ASN A 52 0.02 -5.90 -17.38
C ASN A 52 -0.64 -6.37 -16.09
N LEU A 53 0.16 -6.70 -15.09
CA LEU A 53 -0.28 -6.93 -13.74
C LEU A 53 -0.37 -5.59 -12.99
N GLN A 54 -1.53 -5.28 -12.42
CA GLN A 54 -1.66 -4.24 -11.40
C GLN A 54 -1.59 -4.85 -10.00
N ILE A 55 -0.90 -4.20 -9.10
CA ILE A 55 -0.82 -4.61 -7.69
C ILE A 55 -1.33 -3.44 -6.85
N LEU A 56 -2.39 -3.65 -6.08
CA LEU A 56 -2.94 -2.64 -5.18
C LEU A 56 -2.27 -2.71 -3.82
N ILE A 57 -2.03 -1.53 -3.23
CA ILE A 57 -1.54 -1.40 -1.87
C ILE A 57 -2.60 -0.73 -0.99
N TYR A 58 -2.95 -1.38 0.11
CA TYR A 58 -3.71 -0.86 1.23
C TYR A 58 -2.85 -0.89 2.50
N HIS A 59 -3.28 -0.18 3.53
CA HIS A 59 -2.71 -0.29 4.88
C HIS A 59 -3.82 -0.56 5.88
N ARG A 60 -4.78 0.36 5.97
CA ARG A 60 -5.87 0.30 6.96
C ARG A 60 -7.24 0.30 6.31
N VAL A 61 -8.17 -0.47 6.90
CA VAL A 61 -9.60 -0.48 6.55
C VAL A 61 -10.39 -0.35 7.83
N ASN A 62 -10.93 0.84 8.11
CA ASN A 62 -11.72 1.09 9.31
C ASN A 62 -12.59 2.33 9.16
N ASP A 63 -13.54 2.49 10.07
CA ASP A 63 -14.47 3.61 10.11
C ASP A 63 -14.15 4.59 11.26
N GLU A 64 -12.91 4.62 11.76
CA GLU A 64 -12.46 5.44 12.88
C GLU A 64 -12.44 6.94 12.55
N GLY A 65 -12.34 7.30 11.26
CA GLY A 65 -12.28 8.69 10.82
C GLY A 65 -11.00 9.43 11.25
N ASP A 66 -9.92 8.69 11.52
CA ASP A 66 -8.62 9.26 11.89
C ASP A 66 -8.04 10.06 10.72
N GLN A 67 -7.89 11.37 10.91
CA GLN A 67 -7.35 12.25 9.88
C GLN A 67 -5.80 12.24 9.82
N PHE A 68 -5.13 11.78 10.87
CA PHE A 68 -3.67 11.74 10.94
C PHE A 68 -3.09 10.51 10.25
N PHE A 69 -3.83 9.40 10.25
CA PHE A 69 -3.54 8.21 9.45
C PHE A 69 -4.84 7.55 9.01
N PRO A 70 -5.49 8.07 7.96
CA PRO A 70 -6.80 7.63 7.55
C PRO A 70 -6.79 6.19 7.01
N GLY A 71 -7.73 5.38 7.46
CA GLY A 71 -8.09 4.10 6.82
C GLY A 71 -9.08 4.32 5.67
N ILE A 72 -9.16 3.37 4.76
CA ILE A 72 -10.28 3.30 3.81
C ILE A 72 -11.54 2.90 4.59
N PRO A 73 -12.65 3.66 4.50
CA PRO A 73 -13.88 3.27 5.16
C PRO A 73 -14.35 1.87 4.75
N THR A 74 -14.80 1.06 5.71
CA THR A 74 -15.15 -0.35 5.50
C THR A 74 -16.15 -0.54 4.35
N GLY A 75 -17.19 0.32 4.27
CA GLY A 75 -18.17 0.28 3.18
C GLY A 75 -17.59 0.69 1.81
N VAL A 76 -16.58 1.56 1.78
CA VAL A 76 -15.86 1.91 0.54
C VAL A 76 -15.02 0.73 0.08
N PHE A 77 -14.25 0.13 0.99
CA PHE A 77 -13.46 -1.06 0.70
C PHE A 77 -14.33 -2.21 0.17
N ALA A 78 -15.47 -2.47 0.78
CA ALA A 78 -16.40 -3.51 0.31
C ALA A 78 -16.83 -3.28 -1.15
N ARG A 79 -17.25 -2.05 -1.51
CA ARG A 79 -17.63 -1.72 -2.90
C ARG A 79 -16.46 -1.82 -3.88
N GLN A 80 -15.24 -1.44 -3.46
CA GLN A 80 -14.04 -1.63 -4.27
C GLN A 80 -13.78 -3.11 -4.54
N MET A 81 -13.89 -3.97 -3.51
CA MET A 81 -13.69 -5.42 -3.65
C MET A 81 -14.78 -6.08 -4.49
N GLU A 82 -16.04 -5.68 -4.36
CA GLU A 82 -17.15 -6.14 -5.21
C GLU A 82 -16.89 -5.81 -6.69
N TYR A 83 -16.43 -4.58 -6.97
CA TYR A 83 -16.05 -4.18 -8.33
C TYR A 83 -14.87 -5.01 -8.85
N LEU A 84 -13.83 -5.24 -8.04
CA LEU A 84 -12.70 -6.07 -8.46
C LEU A 84 -13.12 -7.52 -8.73
N ALA A 85 -13.98 -8.09 -7.91
CA ALA A 85 -14.48 -9.46 -8.08
C ALA A 85 -15.29 -9.63 -9.38
N SER A 86 -15.98 -8.56 -9.86
CA SER A 86 -16.80 -8.63 -11.07
C SER A 86 -16.03 -8.32 -12.35
N ASP A 87 -15.07 -7.41 -12.32
CA ASP A 87 -14.47 -6.81 -13.52
C ASP A 87 -12.98 -7.15 -13.71
N TRP A 88 -12.33 -7.77 -12.72
CA TRP A 88 -10.90 -8.06 -12.72
C TRP A 88 -10.58 -9.52 -12.45
N ASN A 89 -9.48 -9.99 -13.03
CA ASN A 89 -8.89 -11.28 -12.70
C ASN A 89 -7.98 -11.10 -11.48
N VAL A 90 -8.56 -11.19 -10.28
CA VAL A 90 -7.80 -11.06 -9.03
C VAL A 90 -7.09 -12.38 -8.74
N LEU A 91 -5.77 -12.33 -8.72
CA LEU A 91 -4.87 -13.47 -8.53
C LEU A 91 -4.15 -13.34 -7.18
N SER A 92 -3.71 -14.45 -6.61
CA SER A 92 -2.71 -14.38 -5.56
C SER A 92 -1.44 -13.73 -6.11
N LEU A 93 -0.67 -13.04 -5.25
CA LEU A 93 0.55 -12.37 -5.70
C LEU A 93 1.55 -13.39 -6.30
N GLU A 94 1.64 -14.58 -5.71
CA GLU A 94 2.53 -15.64 -6.21
C GLU A 94 2.11 -16.13 -7.59
N GLU A 95 0.82 -16.42 -7.79
CA GLU A 95 0.29 -16.80 -9.10
C GLU A 95 0.48 -15.69 -10.13
N ALA A 96 0.18 -14.45 -9.77
CA ALA A 96 0.35 -13.29 -10.65
C ALA A 96 1.80 -13.15 -11.13
N LEU A 97 2.77 -13.31 -10.24
CA LEU A 97 4.20 -13.26 -10.57
C LEU A 97 4.65 -14.42 -11.46
N GLU A 98 4.15 -15.62 -11.21
CA GLU A 98 4.47 -16.76 -12.07
C GLU A 98 3.91 -16.56 -13.48
N ARG A 99 2.68 -16.03 -13.62
CA ARG A 99 2.10 -15.68 -14.93
C ARG A 99 2.86 -14.56 -15.64
N VAL A 100 3.36 -13.56 -14.91
CA VAL A 100 4.24 -12.53 -15.49
C VAL A 100 5.51 -13.17 -16.06
N LYS A 101 6.14 -14.06 -15.32
CA LYS A 101 7.35 -14.78 -15.75
C LYS A 101 7.10 -15.68 -16.96
N GLN A 102 5.95 -16.34 -17.00
CA GLN A 102 5.53 -17.21 -18.11
C GLN A 102 4.98 -16.43 -19.31
N LYS A 103 4.87 -15.09 -19.20
CA LYS A 103 4.24 -14.22 -20.21
C LYS A 103 2.77 -14.57 -20.51
N ASP A 104 2.09 -15.13 -19.53
CA ASP A 104 0.68 -15.55 -19.58
C ASP A 104 -0.21 -14.79 -18.60
N VAL A 105 0.02 -13.49 -18.46
CA VAL A 105 -0.81 -12.61 -17.62
C VAL A 105 -2.18 -12.46 -18.26
N PRO A 106 -3.30 -12.77 -17.57
CA PRO A 106 -4.63 -12.55 -18.11
C PRO A 106 -4.94 -11.06 -18.27
N ASP A 107 -5.93 -10.75 -19.10
CA ASP A 107 -6.47 -9.40 -19.18
C ASP A 107 -7.02 -8.99 -17.81
N ASN A 108 -6.88 -7.73 -17.45
CA ASN A 108 -7.33 -7.22 -16.14
C ASN A 108 -6.73 -7.97 -14.93
N ALA A 109 -5.47 -8.43 -15.02
CA ALA A 109 -4.81 -9.08 -13.89
C ALA A 109 -4.57 -8.09 -12.73
N MET A 110 -4.95 -8.52 -11.53
CA MET A 110 -4.84 -7.73 -10.30
C MET A 110 -4.32 -8.60 -9.16
N ALA A 111 -3.48 -8.03 -8.30
CA ALA A 111 -3.17 -8.56 -6.97
C ALA A 111 -3.51 -7.54 -5.90
N ILE A 112 -4.00 -7.98 -4.75
CA ILE A 112 -4.36 -7.13 -3.61
C ILE A 112 -3.32 -7.33 -2.53
N THR A 113 -2.74 -6.23 -2.03
CA THR A 113 -1.75 -6.27 -0.96
C THR A 113 -2.07 -5.28 0.16
N PHE A 114 -1.67 -5.64 1.38
CA PHE A 114 -1.67 -4.76 2.55
C PHE A 114 -0.28 -4.69 3.13
N ASP A 115 0.09 -3.56 3.71
CA ASP A 115 1.35 -3.38 4.42
C ASP A 115 1.13 -3.22 5.93
N ASP A 116 2.23 -3.32 6.69
CA ASP A 116 2.37 -3.10 8.13
C ASP A 116 1.80 -4.19 9.03
N GLY A 117 0.68 -4.80 8.70
CA GLY A 117 0.02 -5.81 9.54
C GLY A 117 -0.90 -5.20 10.61
N TYR A 118 -1.69 -4.19 10.26
CA TYR A 118 -2.70 -3.60 11.13
C TYR A 118 -3.85 -4.58 11.40
N ARG A 119 -4.40 -4.54 12.61
CA ARG A 119 -5.44 -5.47 13.06
C ARG A 119 -6.78 -5.28 12.35
N ASP A 120 -7.06 -4.09 11.84
CA ASP A 120 -8.24 -3.85 11.02
C ASP A 120 -8.23 -4.66 9.71
N ASN A 121 -7.06 -5.12 9.25
CA ASN A 121 -6.96 -6.08 8.15
C ASN A 121 -7.67 -7.42 8.50
N PHE A 122 -7.59 -7.86 9.75
CA PHE A 122 -8.31 -9.05 10.23
C PHE A 122 -9.78 -8.74 10.51
N LEU A 123 -10.05 -7.64 11.22
CA LEU A 123 -11.40 -7.34 11.73
C LEU A 123 -12.35 -6.85 10.65
N GLN A 124 -11.87 -6.10 9.66
CA GLN A 124 -12.70 -5.42 8.66
C GLN A 124 -12.44 -5.94 7.23
N ALA A 125 -11.17 -5.97 6.78
CA ALA A 125 -10.87 -6.33 5.40
C ALA A 125 -11.04 -7.83 5.13
N PHE A 126 -10.53 -8.70 6.00
CA PHE A 126 -10.53 -10.14 5.80
C PHE A 126 -11.93 -10.75 5.65
N PRO A 127 -12.98 -10.42 6.44
CA PRO A 127 -14.33 -10.94 6.23
C PRO A 127 -14.89 -10.60 4.85
N ILE A 128 -14.60 -9.41 4.33
CA ILE A 128 -15.04 -8.96 3.00
C ILE A 128 -14.33 -9.76 1.90
N LEU A 129 -13.00 -9.84 1.98
CA LEU A 129 -12.16 -10.58 1.04
C LEU A 129 -12.55 -12.07 0.99
N LYS A 130 -12.77 -12.68 2.17
CA LYS A 130 -13.20 -14.07 2.29
C LYS A 130 -14.57 -14.30 1.66
N LYS A 131 -15.54 -13.42 1.94
CA LYS A 131 -16.90 -13.51 1.35
C LYS A 131 -16.86 -13.49 -0.17
N LEU A 132 -15.96 -12.72 -0.76
CA LEU A 132 -15.78 -12.57 -2.21
C LEU A 132 -14.75 -13.56 -2.80
N SER A 133 -14.16 -14.42 -1.98
CA SER A 133 -13.09 -15.36 -2.37
C SER A 133 -11.91 -14.68 -3.07
N LEU A 134 -11.57 -13.45 -2.66
CA LEU A 134 -10.47 -12.67 -3.22
C LEU A 134 -9.15 -13.00 -2.50
N PRO A 135 -8.11 -13.44 -3.23
CA PRO A 135 -6.80 -13.66 -2.64
C PRO A 135 -6.15 -12.33 -2.25
N VAL A 136 -5.36 -12.36 -1.17
CA VAL A 136 -4.66 -11.21 -0.61
C VAL A 136 -3.32 -11.61 -0.04
N THR A 137 -2.34 -10.69 -0.10
CA THR A 137 -1.06 -10.81 0.60
C THR A 137 -0.91 -9.66 1.59
N ILE A 138 -0.56 -9.97 2.85
CA ILE A 138 -0.30 -8.98 3.90
C ILE A 138 1.19 -9.00 4.24
N PHE A 139 1.85 -7.86 4.14
CA PHE A 139 3.26 -7.69 4.48
C PHE A 139 3.40 -7.23 5.93
N LEU A 140 4.14 -8.00 6.73
CA LEU A 140 4.22 -7.83 8.18
C LEU A 140 5.51 -7.14 8.62
N ALA A 141 5.39 -6.04 9.37
CA ALA A 141 6.46 -5.47 10.17
C ALA A 141 6.56 -6.26 11.49
N THR A 142 7.41 -7.29 11.52
CA THR A 142 7.32 -8.36 12.53
C THR A 142 7.63 -7.94 13.96
N GLY A 143 8.38 -6.85 14.15
CA GLY A 143 8.79 -6.38 15.48
C GLY A 143 7.67 -5.75 16.31
N VAL A 144 6.51 -5.50 15.71
CA VAL A 144 5.34 -4.93 16.42
C VAL A 144 4.19 -5.94 16.57
N ILE A 145 4.21 -7.03 15.81
CA ILE A 145 3.15 -8.05 15.83
C ILE A 145 3.07 -8.69 17.22
N GLY A 146 1.89 -8.59 17.85
CA GLY A 146 1.60 -9.17 19.16
C GLY A 146 2.37 -8.55 20.35
N THR A 147 3.08 -7.43 20.15
CA THR A 147 3.96 -6.85 21.19
C THR A 147 3.35 -5.67 21.96
N GLY A 148 2.25 -5.10 21.48
CA GLY A 148 1.69 -3.85 22.01
C GLY A 148 2.52 -2.59 21.67
N ARG A 149 3.60 -2.71 20.87
CA ARG A 149 4.40 -1.59 20.40
C ARG A 149 3.80 -0.97 19.14
N MET A 150 4.08 0.30 18.93
CA MET A 150 3.71 1.04 17.73
C MET A 150 4.87 1.06 16.72
N LEU A 151 4.54 1.11 15.45
CA LEU A 151 5.49 1.51 14.42
C LEU A 151 5.95 2.95 14.66
N TRP A 152 7.15 3.30 14.22
CA TRP A 152 7.71 4.62 14.46
C TRP A 152 6.83 5.75 13.87
N HIS A 153 6.21 5.53 12.73
CA HIS A 153 5.32 6.52 12.11
C HIS A 153 3.98 6.65 12.87
N ASP A 154 3.45 5.55 13.44
CA ASP A 154 2.26 5.61 14.29
C ASP A 154 2.51 6.44 15.55
N ARG A 155 3.73 6.38 16.12
CA ARG A 155 4.13 7.23 17.25
C ARG A 155 4.06 8.72 16.85
N VAL A 156 4.47 9.06 15.63
CA VAL A 156 4.37 10.44 15.11
C VAL A 156 2.91 10.83 14.92
N PHE A 157 2.10 9.97 14.28
CA PHE A 157 0.68 10.24 14.05
C PHE A 157 -0.08 10.43 15.36
N SER A 158 0.15 9.55 16.31
CA SER A 158 -0.45 9.64 17.63
C SER A 158 -0.01 10.88 18.39
N ALA A 159 1.26 11.25 18.31
CA ALA A 159 1.77 12.46 18.95
C ALA A 159 1.03 13.73 18.45
N PHE A 160 0.82 13.87 17.14
CA PHE A 160 0.06 14.99 16.60
C PHE A 160 -1.43 14.93 16.90
N ARG A 161 -2.03 13.75 16.93
CA ARG A 161 -3.43 13.54 17.26
C ARG A 161 -3.74 13.97 18.68
N GLU A 162 -2.90 13.58 19.64
CA GLU A 162 -3.18 13.69 21.07
C GLU A 162 -2.65 14.97 21.70
N THR A 163 -1.66 15.62 21.10
CA THR A 163 -1.08 16.85 21.68
C THR A 163 -2.12 17.94 21.89
N ARG A 164 -1.99 18.61 23.03
CA ARG A 164 -2.73 19.82 23.39
C ARG A 164 -1.86 21.08 23.37
N ILE A 165 -0.58 20.93 22.99
CA ILE A 165 0.35 22.05 22.89
C ILE A 165 -0.09 22.94 21.73
N PRO A 166 -0.13 24.28 21.87
CA PRO A 166 -0.61 25.18 20.84
C PRO A 166 0.36 25.34 19.67
N PHE A 167 1.64 25.04 19.84
CA PHE A 167 2.64 25.17 18.77
C PHE A 167 3.87 24.28 19.01
N LEU A 168 4.52 23.89 17.92
CA LEU A 168 5.76 23.13 17.89
C LEU A 168 6.89 23.99 17.34
N GLU A 169 8.03 23.97 18.02
CA GLU A 169 9.27 24.60 17.62
C GLU A 169 10.39 23.56 17.49
N GLY A 170 11.40 23.88 16.68
CA GLY A 170 12.61 23.06 16.56
C GLY A 170 12.53 21.94 15.52
N ILE A 171 11.70 22.07 14.49
CA ILE A 171 11.81 21.22 13.30
C ILE A 171 12.98 21.77 12.46
N PRO A 172 14.05 20.99 12.25
CA PRO A 172 15.21 21.46 11.50
C PRO A 172 14.85 21.87 10.07
N ASN A 173 15.47 22.96 9.59
CA ASN A 173 15.27 23.54 8.25
C ASN A 173 13.84 24.05 7.95
N GLU A 174 13.03 24.24 8.97
CA GLU A 174 11.69 24.82 8.85
C GLU A 174 11.62 26.12 9.67
N SER A 175 10.53 26.89 9.52
CA SER A 175 10.27 28.05 10.37
C SER A 175 10.21 27.62 11.85
N ASP A 176 10.69 28.49 12.74
CA ASP A 176 10.81 28.16 14.18
C ASP A 176 9.48 27.88 14.88
N HIS A 177 8.35 28.17 14.24
CA HIS A 177 7.04 28.13 14.87
C HIS A 177 5.98 27.48 13.98
N HIS A 178 5.41 26.36 14.45
CA HIS A 178 4.33 25.63 13.77
C HIS A 178 3.09 25.62 14.66
N ASP A 179 2.01 26.23 14.18
CA ASP A 179 0.72 26.21 14.87
C ASP A 179 0.16 24.78 14.95
N LEU A 180 -0.40 24.41 16.11
CA LEU A 180 -1.03 23.11 16.38
C LEU A 180 -2.46 23.24 16.92
N GLN A 181 -3.08 24.41 16.82
CA GLN A 181 -4.39 24.66 17.42
C GLN A 181 -5.55 24.07 16.63
N THR A 182 -5.36 23.83 15.31
CA THR A 182 -6.37 23.23 14.45
C THR A 182 -5.89 21.88 13.89
N ILE A 183 -6.81 21.03 13.46
CA ILE A 183 -6.45 19.77 12.80
C ILE A 183 -5.65 20.04 11.52
N GLU A 184 -6.02 21.04 10.73
CA GLU A 184 -5.33 21.38 9.48
C GLU A 184 -3.89 21.84 9.75
N SER A 185 -3.66 22.69 10.76
CA SER A 185 -2.31 23.10 11.14
C SER A 185 -1.48 21.95 11.68
N LYS A 186 -2.08 21.05 12.50
CA LYS A 186 -1.42 19.81 12.96
C LYS A 186 -1.01 18.91 11.80
N LEU A 187 -1.88 18.69 10.83
CA LEU A 187 -1.58 17.88 9.63
C LEU A 187 -0.47 18.49 8.79
N THR A 188 -0.45 19.82 8.68
CA THR A 188 0.62 20.54 7.99
C THR A 188 1.96 20.34 8.68
N ALA A 189 2.01 20.50 10.01
CA ALA A 189 3.21 20.28 10.82
C ALA A 189 3.67 18.81 10.77
N GLN A 190 2.74 17.86 10.89
CA GLN A 190 3.01 16.43 10.74
C GLN A 190 3.67 16.11 9.39
N GLY A 191 3.16 16.67 8.30
CA GLY A 191 3.75 16.47 6.97
C GLY A 191 5.18 16.99 6.86
N LYS A 192 5.52 18.11 7.53
CA LYS A 192 6.88 18.64 7.61
C LYS A 192 7.79 17.72 8.43
N VAL A 193 7.31 17.30 9.58
CA VAL A 193 8.01 16.36 10.48
C VAL A 193 8.32 15.06 9.76
N LEU A 194 7.36 14.45 9.04
CA LEU A 194 7.57 13.21 8.31
C LEU A 194 8.64 13.37 7.24
N ARG A 195 8.63 14.47 6.46
CA ARG A 195 9.67 14.72 5.46
C ARG A 195 11.06 14.81 6.08
N PHE A 196 11.18 15.48 7.23
CA PHE A 196 12.44 15.52 7.96
C PHE A 196 12.86 14.13 8.46
N ILE A 197 11.99 13.40 9.12
CA ILE A 197 12.25 12.06 9.65
C ILE A 197 12.70 11.07 8.55
N TRP A 198 12.11 11.15 7.36
CA TRP A 198 12.51 10.32 6.21
C TRP A 198 13.94 10.60 5.73
N SER A 199 14.50 11.78 6.02
CA SER A 199 15.89 12.10 5.66
C SER A 199 16.93 11.51 6.63
N LEU A 200 16.50 11.10 7.84
CA LEU A 200 17.37 10.64 8.92
C LEU A 200 17.78 9.16 8.78
N GLY A 201 18.96 8.83 9.30
CA GLY A 201 19.35 7.47 9.63
C GLY A 201 18.53 6.92 10.80
N GLU A 202 18.61 5.60 11.06
CA GLU A 202 17.75 4.90 12.04
C GLU A 202 17.89 5.45 13.47
N ASP A 203 19.12 5.61 13.95
CA ASP A 203 19.39 6.07 15.32
C ASP A 203 18.94 7.53 15.52
N ASP A 204 19.24 8.40 14.54
CA ASP A 204 18.82 9.81 14.59
C ASP A 204 17.30 9.92 14.52
N ARG A 205 16.65 9.11 13.69
CA ARG A 205 15.20 9.05 13.58
C ARG A 205 14.57 8.68 14.92
N THR A 206 15.07 7.64 15.57
CA THR A 206 14.56 7.17 16.86
C THR A 206 14.70 8.25 17.93
N ARG A 207 15.90 8.85 18.08
CA ARG A 207 16.16 9.93 19.02
C ARG A 207 15.26 11.15 18.77
N TRP A 208 15.05 11.47 17.50
CA TRP A 208 14.23 12.64 17.14
C TRP A 208 12.74 12.38 17.41
N ILE A 209 12.23 11.19 17.18
CA ILE A 209 10.84 10.82 17.53
C ILE A 209 10.64 10.84 19.04
N ASP A 210 11.59 10.35 19.84
CA ASP A 210 11.54 10.41 21.31
C ASP A 210 11.50 11.85 21.79
N TRP A 211 12.33 12.72 21.21
CA TRP A 211 12.29 14.15 21.45
C TRP A 211 10.93 14.76 21.08
N LEU A 212 10.40 14.44 19.90
CA LEU A 212 9.11 14.95 19.43
C LEU A 212 7.96 14.58 20.37
N VAL A 213 7.86 13.30 20.74
CA VAL A 213 6.82 12.80 21.66
C VAL A 213 6.89 13.52 23.00
N THR A 214 8.11 13.71 23.52
CA THR A 214 8.33 14.47 24.76
C THR A 214 7.94 15.95 24.60
N LYS A 215 8.35 16.58 23.50
CA LYS A 215 8.05 18.00 23.20
C LYS A 215 6.56 18.24 23.04
N LEU A 216 5.84 17.30 22.44
CA LEU A 216 4.38 17.35 22.26
C LEU A 216 3.60 16.92 23.51
N GLN A 217 4.29 16.57 24.62
CA GLN A 217 3.74 16.19 25.93
C GLN A 217 2.70 15.05 25.81
N VAL A 218 2.99 14.06 24.98
CA VAL A 218 2.13 12.88 24.83
C VAL A 218 2.72 11.72 25.64
N PRO A 219 1.89 10.82 26.19
CA PRO A 219 2.39 9.64 26.88
C PRO A 219 3.34 8.83 25.98
N GLY A 220 4.55 8.53 26.46
CA GLY A 220 5.57 7.82 25.69
C GLY A 220 5.22 6.35 25.38
N HIS A 221 4.32 5.76 26.13
CA HIS A 221 3.79 4.41 25.94
C HIS A 221 2.29 4.48 25.69
N GLN A 222 1.91 4.25 24.44
CA GLN A 222 0.53 3.97 24.06
C GLN A 222 0.43 2.48 23.79
N ASP A 223 -0.59 1.85 24.38
CA ASP A 223 -0.87 0.44 24.15
C ASP A 223 -1.42 0.22 22.73
N ALA A 224 -0.59 -0.29 21.85
CA ALA A 224 -0.96 -0.66 20.49
C ALA A 224 -1.43 -2.13 20.38
N SER A 225 -1.71 -2.80 21.49
CA SER A 225 -2.15 -4.21 21.49
C SER A 225 -3.42 -4.46 20.67
N LYS A 226 -4.24 -3.41 20.46
CA LYS A 226 -5.45 -3.44 19.64
C LYS A 226 -5.25 -2.95 18.22
N THR A 227 -4.08 -2.40 17.89
CA THR A 227 -3.81 -1.76 16.60
C THR A 227 -3.16 -2.71 15.60
N MET A 228 -2.25 -3.58 16.10
CA MET A 228 -1.53 -4.53 15.26
C MET A 228 -2.12 -5.94 15.36
N LEU A 229 -1.94 -6.73 14.30
CA LEU A 229 -2.28 -8.16 14.29
C LEU A 229 -1.54 -8.91 15.41
N THR A 230 -2.16 -9.97 15.88
CA THR A 230 -1.50 -11.00 16.70
C THR A 230 -1.07 -12.19 15.84
N TRP A 231 -0.10 -12.96 16.30
CA TRP A 231 0.32 -14.18 15.60
C TRP A 231 -0.81 -15.22 15.50
N ASP A 232 -1.72 -15.27 16.48
CA ASP A 232 -2.91 -16.14 16.41
C ASP A 232 -3.86 -15.76 15.29
N GLU A 233 -4.11 -14.45 15.11
CA GLU A 233 -4.92 -13.92 14.02
C GLU A 233 -4.26 -14.20 12.66
N ILE A 234 -2.94 -14.00 12.55
CA ILE A 234 -2.15 -14.28 11.35
C ILE A 234 -2.23 -15.78 10.99
N ARG A 235 -2.01 -16.68 11.95
CA ARG A 235 -2.13 -18.12 11.72
C ARG A 235 -3.56 -18.51 11.30
N LEU A 236 -4.58 -17.89 11.89
CA LEU A 236 -5.97 -18.13 11.51
C LEU A 236 -6.24 -17.70 10.06
N MET A 237 -5.81 -16.48 9.68
CA MET A 237 -5.96 -15.97 8.31
C MET A 237 -5.20 -16.84 7.31
N HIS A 238 -3.98 -17.26 7.63
CA HIS A 238 -3.16 -18.13 6.78
C HIS A 238 -3.85 -19.46 6.48
N ARG A 239 -4.39 -20.12 7.51
CA ARG A 239 -5.18 -21.36 7.32
C ARG A 239 -6.43 -21.17 6.45
N GLN A 240 -6.87 -19.94 6.26
CA GLN A 240 -8.03 -19.58 5.43
C GLN A 240 -7.61 -18.97 4.07
N GLY A 241 -6.34 -19.12 3.67
CA GLY A 241 -5.86 -18.78 2.33
C GLY A 241 -5.28 -17.38 2.17
N VAL A 242 -5.10 -16.61 3.25
CA VAL A 242 -4.35 -15.36 3.19
C VAL A 242 -2.85 -15.64 3.11
N SER A 243 -2.16 -15.03 2.16
CA SER A 243 -0.72 -15.08 2.03
C SER A 243 -0.06 -13.99 2.89
N PHE A 244 1.14 -14.27 3.40
CA PHE A 244 1.92 -13.30 4.17
C PHE A 244 3.30 -13.12 3.57
N GLY A 245 3.76 -11.87 3.52
CA GLY A 245 5.10 -11.46 3.12
C GLY A 245 5.78 -10.67 4.23
N ALA A 246 7.06 -10.35 4.05
CA ALA A 246 7.84 -9.60 5.03
C ALA A 246 7.87 -8.10 4.71
N HIS A 247 7.86 -7.28 5.77
CA HIS A 247 7.99 -5.83 5.72
C HIS A 247 9.04 -5.33 6.72
N THR A 248 10.13 -6.10 6.85
CA THR A 248 11.20 -5.92 7.85
C THR A 248 10.73 -6.21 9.30
N VAL A 249 11.62 -6.01 10.25
CA VAL A 249 11.32 -6.13 11.69
C VAL A 249 10.78 -4.81 12.24
N THR A 250 11.54 -3.71 12.06
CA THR A 250 11.29 -2.41 12.69
C THR A 250 10.77 -1.35 11.75
N HIS A 251 10.46 -1.72 10.50
CA HIS A 251 10.00 -0.82 9.44
C HIS A 251 11.00 0.32 9.13
N PRO A 252 12.31 0.05 8.95
CA PRO A 252 13.29 1.06 8.64
C PRO A 252 13.29 1.40 7.14
N ILE A 253 13.86 2.55 6.79
CA ILE A 253 14.20 2.87 5.40
C ILE A 253 15.51 2.15 5.06
N LEU A 254 15.44 1.09 4.27
CA LEU A 254 16.57 0.17 4.05
C LEU A 254 17.79 0.85 3.43
N SER A 255 17.60 1.85 2.54
CA SER A 255 18.70 2.62 1.95
C SER A 255 19.47 3.47 2.97
N LYS A 256 18.96 3.65 4.18
CA LYS A 256 19.54 4.44 5.27
C LYS A 256 20.27 3.57 6.32
N LEU A 257 20.22 2.25 6.16
CA LEU A 257 20.87 1.32 7.09
C LEU A 257 22.30 0.97 6.63
N SER A 258 23.11 0.55 7.58
CA SER A 258 24.32 -0.21 7.24
C SER A 258 23.95 -1.55 6.59
N SER A 259 24.83 -2.10 5.76
CA SER A 259 24.58 -3.38 5.09
C SER A 259 24.24 -4.50 6.07
N HIS A 260 24.94 -4.55 7.22
CA HIS A 260 24.69 -5.53 8.26
C HIS A 260 23.26 -5.43 8.82
N ARG A 261 22.83 -4.21 9.19
CA ARG A 261 21.48 -3.97 9.71
C ARG A 261 20.40 -4.26 8.67
N ALA A 262 20.63 -3.89 7.40
CA ALA A 262 19.67 -4.20 6.33
C ALA A 262 19.48 -5.71 6.16
N VAL A 263 20.57 -6.49 6.19
CA VAL A 263 20.50 -7.96 6.10
C VAL A 263 19.79 -8.56 7.33
N GLU A 264 20.08 -8.08 8.53
CA GLU A 264 19.39 -8.52 9.75
C GLU A 264 17.89 -8.29 9.69
N GLU A 265 17.44 -7.09 9.29
CA GLU A 265 16.02 -6.74 9.15
C GLU A 265 15.31 -7.68 8.16
N LEU A 266 15.96 -8.01 7.05
CA LEU A 266 15.43 -8.90 6.02
C LEU A 266 15.35 -10.36 6.49
N GLN A 267 16.42 -10.88 7.08
CA GLN A 267 16.51 -12.28 7.50
C GLN A 267 15.63 -12.57 8.72
N GLN A 268 15.65 -11.69 9.72
CA GLN A 268 14.88 -11.88 10.95
C GLN A 268 13.38 -11.79 10.71
N SER A 269 12.93 -10.83 9.87
CA SER A 269 11.50 -10.72 9.52
C SER A 269 11.01 -11.95 8.76
N LYS A 270 11.81 -12.46 7.81
CA LYS A 270 11.51 -13.70 7.08
C LYS A 270 11.41 -14.88 8.03
N ALA A 271 12.44 -15.10 8.84
CA ALA A 271 12.52 -16.21 9.77
C ALA A 271 11.35 -16.19 10.79
N ALA A 272 10.97 -15.03 11.30
CA ALA A 272 9.85 -14.90 12.22
C ALA A 272 8.53 -15.36 11.59
N ILE A 273 8.23 -14.94 10.36
CA ILE A 273 7.00 -15.33 9.68
C ILE A 273 7.02 -16.82 9.32
N GLU A 274 8.14 -17.30 8.78
CA GLU A 274 8.31 -18.73 8.43
C GLU A 274 8.19 -19.65 9.66
N HIS A 275 8.72 -19.22 10.81
CA HIS A 275 8.56 -19.94 12.09
C HIS A 275 7.10 -20.00 12.52
N GLU A 276 6.37 -18.90 12.45
CA GLU A 276 4.99 -18.83 12.91
C GLU A 276 4.00 -19.56 11.98
N LEU A 277 4.26 -19.52 10.68
CA LEU A 277 3.35 -20.10 9.69
C LEU A 277 3.75 -21.52 9.23
N GLN A 278 4.97 -21.95 9.55
CA GLN A 278 5.56 -23.21 9.06
C GLN A 278 5.47 -23.32 7.52
N ALA A 279 5.64 -22.19 6.83
CA ALA A 279 5.55 -22.06 5.40
C ALA A 279 6.60 -21.06 4.87
N PRO A 280 7.13 -21.25 3.65
CA PRO A 280 8.15 -20.36 3.10
C PRO A 280 7.59 -18.98 2.79
N VAL A 281 8.33 -17.92 3.13
CA VAL A 281 8.03 -16.54 2.79
C VAL A 281 8.89 -16.10 1.59
N ARG A 282 8.24 -15.81 0.48
CA ARG A 282 8.91 -15.50 -0.79
C ARG A 282 8.78 -14.07 -1.24
N THR A 283 7.90 -13.29 -0.61
CA THR A 283 7.58 -11.93 -1.03
C THR A 283 7.99 -10.92 0.04
N PHE A 284 8.45 -9.77 -0.41
CA PHE A 284 8.90 -8.67 0.42
C PHE A 284 8.26 -7.35 -0.05
N ALA A 285 7.95 -6.42 0.85
CA ALA A 285 7.62 -5.04 0.50
C ALA A 285 8.62 -4.10 1.19
N TYR A 286 9.14 -3.11 0.44
CA TYR A 286 10.04 -2.11 1.01
C TYR A 286 9.27 -1.14 1.92
N PRO A 287 9.70 -0.94 3.19
CA PRO A 287 9.15 0.11 4.03
C PRO A 287 9.22 1.48 3.35
N ILE A 288 8.14 2.26 3.40
CA ILE A 288 7.91 3.50 2.65
C ILE A 288 7.93 3.26 1.14
N GLY A 289 8.99 2.63 0.60
CA GLY A 289 9.07 2.04 -0.73
C GLY A 289 9.11 3.03 -1.90
N ARG A 290 9.47 4.31 -1.68
CA ARG A 290 9.73 5.29 -2.74
C ARG A 290 11.08 4.97 -3.40
N ARG A 291 11.39 5.60 -4.56
CA ARG A 291 12.63 5.31 -5.29
C ARG A 291 13.91 5.57 -4.49
N GLU A 292 13.90 6.52 -3.57
CA GLU A 292 15.00 6.86 -2.70
C GLU A 292 15.16 5.95 -1.46
N ASP A 293 14.15 5.13 -1.17
CA ASP A 293 14.11 4.30 0.05
C ASP A 293 14.78 2.93 -0.14
N TYR A 294 15.14 2.59 -1.37
CA TYR A 294 15.90 1.39 -1.73
C TYR A 294 16.93 1.69 -2.83
N ASN A 295 17.93 0.85 -2.98
CA ASN A 295 19.02 0.98 -3.98
C ASN A 295 19.47 -0.39 -4.48
N GLU A 296 20.52 -0.45 -5.31
CA GLU A 296 21.02 -1.72 -5.86
C GLU A 296 21.51 -2.67 -4.77
N ASP A 297 22.14 -2.15 -3.70
CA ASP A 297 22.58 -2.98 -2.59
C ASP A 297 21.41 -3.59 -1.83
N THR A 298 20.37 -2.80 -1.53
CA THR A 298 19.19 -3.34 -0.84
C THR A 298 18.46 -4.38 -1.70
N LYS A 299 18.37 -4.21 -3.01
CA LYS A 299 17.82 -5.23 -3.93
C LYS A 299 18.64 -6.51 -3.92
N ARG A 300 19.97 -6.38 -3.87
CA ARG A 300 20.87 -7.52 -3.73
C ARG A 300 20.63 -8.24 -2.41
N PHE A 301 20.55 -7.53 -1.28
CA PHE A 301 20.30 -8.12 0.04
C PHE A 301 18.95 -8.84 0.11
N VAL A 302 17.90 -8.26 -0.48
CA VAL A 302 16.58 -8.91 -0.57
C VAL A 302 16.68 -10.23 -1.33
N ARG A 303 17.41 -10.25 -2.45
CA ARG A 303 17.64 -11.47 -3.23
C ARG A 303 18.44 -12.50 -2.43
N GLU A 304 19.52 -12.09 -1.79
CA GLU A 304 20.41 -12.95 -0.98
C GLU A 304 19.70 -13.50 0.26
N ALA A 305 18.72 -12.78 0.82
CA ALA A 305 17.85 -13.27 1.88
C ALA A 305 16.82 -14.31 1.38
N GLY A 306 16.80 -14.61 0.07
CA GLY A 306 15.97 -15.66 -0.51
C GLY A 306 14.53 -15.25 -0.79
N TYR A 307 14.25 -13.95 -0.94
CA TYR A 307 12.98 -13.48 -1.48
C TYR A 307 12.97 -13.61 -3.00
N ALA A 308 11.81 -13.95 -3.56
CA ALA A 308 11.63 -14.09 -5.01
C ALA A 308 11.26 -12.76 -5.67
N CYS A 309 10.67 -11.83 -4.91
CA CYS A 309 10.30 -10.52 -5.39
C CYS A 309 10.25 -9.48 -4.26
N ALA A 310 10.26 -8.19 -4.66
CA ALA A 310 10.07 -7.06 -3.77
C ALA A 310 9.17 -5.98 -4.39
N LEU A 311 8.25 -5.48 -3.57
CA LEU A 311 7.25 -4.50 -3.96
C LEU A 311 7.61 -3.12 -3.43
N THR A 312 7.38 -2.11 -4.27
CA THR A 312 7.60 -0.69 -3.96
C THR A 312 6.27 0.04 -3.81
N THR A 313 6.31 1.33 -3.45
CA THR A 313 5.15 2.23 -3.53
C THR A 313 5.19 3.11 -4.79
N VAL A 314 6.15 2.86 -5.69
CA VAL A 314 6.24 3.58 -6.96
C VAL A 314 5.02 3.26 -7.81
N PRO A 315 4.23 4.28 -8.24
CA PRO A 315 3.03 4.04 -9.02
C PRO A 315 3.32 3.40 -10.38
N GLY A 316 2.45 2.47 -10.80
CA GLY A 316 2.51 1.87 -12.14
C GLY A 316 2.02 0.44 -12.20
N THR A 317 2.24 -0.18 -13.36
CA THR A 317 1.90 -1.58 -13.64
C THR A 317 3.18 -2.38 -13.90
N ASN A 318 3.06 -3.70 -13.91
CA ASN A 318 4.16 -4.63 -14.06
C ASN A 318 3.98 -5.47 -15.32
N THR A 319 4.95 -5.43 -16.23
CA THR A 319 5.00 -6.23 -17.45
C THR A 319 5.96 -7.41 -17.28
N ASP A 320 6.06 -8.25 -18.29
CA ASP A 320 7.03 -9.35 -18.35
C ASP A 320 8.52 -8.91 -18.32
N THR A 321 8.76 -7.61 -18.49
CA THR A 321 10.11 -7.01 -18.40
C THR A 321 10.35 -6.30 -17.04
N ALA A 322 9.37 -6.31 -16.14
CA ALA A 322 9.52 -5.68 -14.83
C ALA A 322 10.63 -6.37 -14.00
N ASN A 323 11.44 -5.55 -13.33
CA ASN A 323 12.39 -6.09 -12.36
C ASN A 323 11.63 -6.69 -11.17
N PRO A 324 11.78 -7.98 -10.86
CA PRO A 324 11.04 -8.61 -9.77
C PRO A 324 11.34 -8.00 -8.39
N PHE A 325 12.44 -7.28 -8.24
CA PHE A 325 12.80 -6.60 -6.99
C PHE A 325 12.44 -5.10 -6.98
N GLU A 326 11.61 -4.64 -7.92
CA GLU A 326 11.10 -3.27 -8.02
C GLU A 326 9.65 -3.23 -8.52
N LEU A 327 8.82 -4.16 -8.07
CA LEU A 327 7.43 -4.24 -8.53
C LEU A 327 6.65 -2.99 -8.08
N ARG A 328 5.96 -2.40 -9.03
CA ARG A 328 5.18 -1.17 -8.84
C ARG A 328 3.80 -1.50 -8.29
N ARG A 329 3.26 -0.58 -7.50
CA ARG A 329 1.92 -0.71 -6.93
C ARG A 329 1.07 0.54 -7.19
N ALA A 330 -0.23 0.36 -7.13
CA ALA A 330 -1.23 1.43 -7.22
C ALA A 330 -1.91 1.63 -5.87
N THR A 331 -2.11 2.89 -5.48
CA THR A 331 -2.75 3.25 -4.22
C THR A 331 -4.20 3.67 -4.48
N PRO A 332 -5.19 2.92 -4.02
CA PRO A 332 -6.61 3.15 -4.34
C PRO A 332 -7.27 4.12 -3.35
N TRP A 333 -6.88 5.39 -3.35
CA TRP A 333 -7.40 6.41 -2.43
C TRP A 333 -8.79 6.97 -2.81
N ASP A 334 -9.40 6.50 -3.91
CA ASP A 334 -10.69 7.02 -4.35
C ASP A 334 -11.83 6.35 -3.58
N GLU A 335 -12.58 7.10 -2.78
CA GLU A 335 -13.79 6.62 -2.10
C GLU A 335 -14.98 6.50 -3.06
N ASP A 336 -14.99 7.28 -4.15
CA ASP A 336 -15.97 7.19 -5.21
C ASP A 336 -15.62 6.02 -6.15
N ILE A 337 -16.52 5.05 -6.25
CA ILE A 337 -16.28 3.84 -7.02
C ILE A 337 -16.05 4.10 -8.52
N ALA A 338 -16.69 5.12 -9.09
CA ALA A 338 -16.48 5.47 -10.49
C ALA A 338 -15.08 6.07 -10.71
N ALA A 339 -14.60 6.89 -9.77
CA ALA A 339 -13.24 7.43 -9.80
C ALA A 339 -12.20 6.32 -9.62
N PHE A 340 -12.44 5.38 -8.70
CA PHE A 340 -11.62 4.20 -8.49
C PHE A 340 -11.51 3.35 -9.78
N ALA A 341 -12.65 2.97 -10.36
CA ALA A 341 -12.70 2.20 -11.59
C ALA A 341 -11.99 2.91 -12.77
N PHE A 342 -12.22 4.21 -12.91
CA PHE A 342 -11.58 5.02 -13.95
C PHE A 342 -10.07 5.06 -13.78
N ARG A 343 -9.57 5.28 -12.56
CA ARG A 343 -8.12 5.32 -12.27
C ARG A 343 -7.44 4.00 -12.61
N LEU A 344 -8.03 2.86 -12.20
CA LEU A 344 -7.48 1.54 -12.50
C LEU A 344 -7.41 1.27 -14.01
N ASN A 345 -8.44 1.67 -14.75
CA ASN A 345 -8.46 1.53 -16.19
C ASN A 345 -7.46 2.47 -16.87
N LEU A 346 -7.30 3.71 -16.38
CA LEU A 346 -6.32 4.65 -16.91
C LEU A 346 -4.88 4.13 -16.77
N MET A 347 -4.56 3.46 -15.67
CA MET A 347 -3.23 2.85 -15.45
C MET A 347 -2.88 1.78 -16.48
N LYS A 348 -3.85 1.06 -17.04
CA LYS A 348 -3.60 0.10 -18.14
C LYS A 348 -3.12 0.78 -19.40
N TRP A 349 -3.49 2.05 -19.61
CA TRP A 349 -3.20 2.76 -20.86
C TRP A 349 -1.89 3.53 -20.81
N SER A 350 -1.37 3.78 -19.61
CA SER A 350 -0.14 4.56 -19.39
C SER A 350 1.14 3.71 -19.30
N SER A 351 1.06 2.42 -19.57
CA SER A 351 2.15 1.44 -19.47
C SER A 351 2.74 1.06 -20.83
#